data_7629dfcf142e2e7b6afe8238e3d59157
#
_entry.id   7629dfcf142e2e7b6afe8238e3d59157
#
_cell.length_a   1.000
_cell.length_b   1.000
_cell.length_c   1.000
_cell.angle_alpha   90.00
_cell.angle_beta   90.00
_cell.angle_gamma   90.00
#
_symmetry.space_group_name_H-M   'P 1'
#
loop_
_entity.id
_entity.type
_entity.pdbx_description
1 polymer ?
#
loop_
_entity_poly.entity_id
_entity_poly.type
_entity_poly.pdbx_seq_one_letter_code
_entity_poly.pdbx_strand_id
1 'polypeptide(L)'
;MRLFFDTNVWISAFAAKGLCRDLVRLALALHGGTRVTLVTSGCVAAETARILGDKFNLHGESVDAALQVLALCEQAQDGAIWQPPENFPDADDVAIIAAALAAQADLFITGDKALLALGAVEGMPILEPRAAYLRLRGLG
;
A
#
# COMPACT_ATOMS: atom_id res chain seq x y z
N MET A 1 6.41 -0.89 -13.69
CA MET A 1 6.68 -1.14 -12.27
C MET A 1 5.36 -1.16 -11.49
N ARG A 2 5.11 -2.23 -10.79
CA ARG A 2 3.86 -2.45 -10.05
C ARG A 2 4.11 -2.19 -8.57
N LEU A 3 3.39 -1.24 -8.00
CA LEU A 3 3.56 -0.81 -6.61
C LEU A 3 2.37 -1.23 -5.77
N PHE A 4 2.62 -1.70 -4.56
CA PHE A 4 1.57 -2.02 -3.60
C PHE A 4 1.89 -1.30 -2.28
N PHE A 5 0.97 -0.46 -1.82
CA PHE A 5 1.12 0.28 -0.57
C PHE A 5 0.40 -0.43 0.56
N ASP A 6 1.13 -0.64 1.66
CA ASP A 6 0.54 -1.12 2.91
C ASP A 6 -0.48 -0.10 3.45
N THR A 7 -1.41 -0.57 4.25
CA THR A 7 -2.47 0.25 4.83
C THR A 7 -1.93 1.50 5.54
N ASN A 8 -0.82 1.38 6.29
CA ASN A 8 -0.25 2.53 7.01
C ASN A 8 0.15 3.69 6.09
N VAL A 9 0.57 3.40 4.86
CA VAL A 9 0.91 4.43 3.88
C VAL A 9 -0.33 5.21 3.46
N TRP A 10 -1.43 4.50 3.18
CA TRP A 10 -2.71 5.12 2.83
C TRP A 10 -3.25 5.95 3.99
N ILE A 11 -3.23 5.41 5.21
CA ILE A 11 -3.69 6.12 6.41
C ILE A 11 -2.90 7.43 6.57
N SER A 12 -1.58 7.38 6.52
CA SER A 12 -0.74 8.58 6.64
C SER A 12 -1.05 9.61 5.56
N ALA A 13 -1.30 9.16 4.33
CA ALA A 13 -1.63 10.05 3.21
C ALA A 13 -2.95 10.78 3.43
N PHE A 14 -3.98 10.10 3.96
CA PHE A 14 -5.30 10.69 4.17
C PHE A 14 -5.38 11.50 5.46
N ALA A 15 -4.66 11.11 6.50
CA ALA A 15 -4.77 11.72 7.82
C ALA A 15 -3.92 12.97 7.98
N ALA A 16 -2.84 13.13 7.22
CA ALA A 16 -1.91 14.24 7.41
C ALA A 16 -1.25 14.66 6.09
N LYS A 17 -0.82 15.92 6.04
CA LYS A 17 0.06 16.41 4.99
C LYS A 17 1.47 15.92 5.29
N GLY A 18 2.18 15.46 4.27
CA GLY A 18 3.55 14.99 4.41
C GLY A 18 3.96 14.05 3.29
N LEU A 19 5.01 13.30 3.55
CA LEU A 19 5.66 12.47 2.55
C LEU A 19 4.71 11.41 1.95
N CYS A 20 3.91 10.74 2.78
CA CYS A 20 2.99 9.71 2.26
C CYS A 20 1.92 10.31 1.34
N ARG A 21 1.40 11.50 1.67
CA ARG A 21 0.47 12.20 0.78
C ARG A 21 1.13 12.54 -0.55
N ASP A 22 2.35 13.06 -0.52
CA ASP A 22 3.10 13.38 -1.74
C ASP A 22 3.39 12.12 -2.56
N LEU A 23 3.75 11.03 -1.90
CA LEU A 23 3.99 9.75 -2.54
C LEU A 23 2.73 9.22 -3.24
N VAL A 24 1.60 9.23 -2.56
CA VAL A 24 0.33 8.76 -3.14
C VAL A 24 -0.06 9.62 -4.33
N ARG A 25 0.07 10.94 -4.23
CA ARG A 25 -0.24 11.84 -5.34
C ARG A 25 0.65 11.57 -6.55
N LEU A 26 1.95 11.38 -6.33
CA LEU A 26 2.89 11.09 -7.41
C LEU A 26 2.58 9.74 -8.06
N ALA A 27 2.35 8.71 -7.26
CA ALA A 27 2.01 7.37 -7.76
C ALA A 27 0.72 7.39 -8.59
N LEU A 28 -0.31 8.09 -8.12
CA LEU A 28 -1.58 8.24 -8.86
C LEU A 28 -1.39 9.01 -10.16
N ALA A 29 -0.56 10.05 -10.16
CA ALA A 29 -0.27 10.81 -11.37
C ALA A 29 0.43 9.96 -12.43
N LEU A 30 1.26 9.00 -12.01
CA LEU A 30 1.97 8.09 -12.92
C LEU A 30 1.15 6.85 -13.28
N HIS A 31 0.15 6.50 -12.46
CA HIS A 31 -0.70 5.33 -12.65
C HIS A 31 -1.50 5.43 -13.96
N GLY A 32 -1.57 4.33 -14.68
CA GLY A 32 -2.24 4.28 -15.97
C GLY A 32 -1.34 4.63 -17.16
N GLY A 33 -0.12 5.12 -16.90
CA GLY A 33 0.92 5.25 -17.91
C GLY A 33 1.65 3.92 -18.14
N THR A 34 2.74 3.99 -18.88
CA THR A 34 3.50 2.78 -19.25
C THR A 34 4.49 2.32 -18.19
N ARG A 35 4.81 3.17 -17.21
CA ARG A 35 5.91 2.91 -16.27
C ARG A 35 5.46 2.48 -14.88
N VAL A 36 4.29 2.92 -14.44
CA VAL A 36 3.82 2.68 -13.07
C VAL A 36 2.37 2.20 -13.08
N THR A 37 2.13 1.12 -12.34
CA THR A 37 0.79 0.67 -11.98
C THR A 37 0.70 0.62 -10.46
N LEU A 38 -0.25 1.36 -9.91
CA LEU A 38 -0.52 1.33 -8.47
C LEU A 38 -1.61 0.29 -8.20
N VAL A 39 -1.29 -0.68 -7.34
CA VAL A 39 -2.17 -1.80 -7.03
C VAL A 39 -2.59 -1.71 -5.56
N THR A 40 -3.84 -2.03 -5.28
CA THR A 40 -4.36 -2.18 -3.92
C THR A 40 -5.29 -3.40 -3.86
N SER A 41 -5.90 -3.64 -2.72
CA SER A 41 -6.82 -4.77 -2.53
C SER A 41 -8.02 -4.35 -1.68
N GLY A 42 -9.09 -5.14 -1.73
CA GLY A 42 -10.26 -4.92 -0.89
C GLY A 42 -9.93 -4.99 0.59
N CYS A 43 -8.99 -5.86 0.97
CA CYS A 43 -8.53 -5.99 2.35
C CYS A 43 -7.88 -4.67 2.83
N VAL A 44 -7.01 -4.07 2.03
CA VAL A 44 -6.39 -2.78 2.34
C VAL A 44 -7.44 -1.67 2.41
N ALA A 45 -8.37 -1.64 1.47
CA ALA A 45 -9.44 -0.62 1.45
C ALA A 45 -10.31 -0.71 2.71
N ALA A 46 -10.72 -1.93 3.10
CA ALA A 46 -11.54 -2.15 4.29
C ALA A 46 -10.79 -1.75 5.57
N GLU A 47 -9.53 -2.13 5.70
CA GLU A 47 -8.72 -1.77 6.85
C GLU A 47 -8.48 -0.26 6.92
N THR A 48 -8.24 0.39 5.78
CA THR A 48 -8.07 1.84 5.70
C THR A 48 -9.32 2.55 6.20
N ALA A 49 -10.50 2.17 5.72
CA ALA A 49 -11.77 2.76 6.14
C ALA A 49 -12.00 2.58 7.64
N ARG A 50 -11.75 1.37 8.16
CA ARG A 50 -11.93 1.07 9.58
C ARG A 50 -11.01 1.91 10.46
N ILE A 51 -9.74 2.02 10.13
CA ILE A 51 -8.76 2.76 10.93
C ILE A 51 -9.04 4.28 10.86
N LEU A 52 -9.39 4.81 9.70
CA LEU A 52 -9.75 6.22 9.58
C LEU A 52 -10.94 6.56 10.47
N GLY A 53 -11.93 5.67 10.57
CA GLY A 53 -13.07 5.86 11.46
C GLY A 53 -12.68 5.73 12.93
N ASP A 54 -11.99 4.66 13.30
CA ASP A 54 -11.74 4.29 14.70
C ASP A 54 -10.67 5.17 15.37
N LYS A 55 -9.58 5.48 14.64
CA LYS A 55 -8.43 6.19 15.21
C LYS A 55 -8.39 7.67 14.90
N PHE A 56 -8.92 8.08 13.76
CA PHE A 56 -8.88 9.47 13.30
C PHE A 56 -10.25 10.13 13.31
N ASN A 57 -11.27 9.40 13.72
CA ASN A 57 -12.65 9.89 13.82
C ASN A 57 -13.16 10.53 12.51
N LEU A 58 -12.74 9.96 11.38
CA LEU A 58 -13.19 10.39 10.06
C LEU A 58 -14.34 9.49 9.63
N HIS A 59 -15.45 10.10 9.21
CA HIS A 59 -16.66 9.38 8.84
C HIS A 59 -17.29 9.99 7.59
N GLY A 60 -18.27 9.28 7.01
CA GLY A 60 -19.07 9.75 5.90
C GLY A 60 -18.23 10.12 4.68
N GLU A 61 -18.36 11.37 4.23
CA GLU A 61 -17.75 11.82 2.98
C GLU A 61 -16.21 11.73 2.99
N SER A 62 -15.57 11.91 4.15
CA SER A 62 -14.12 11.82 4.26
C SER A 62 -13.63 10.41 3.99
N VAL A 63 -14.30 9.40 4.54
CA VAL A 63 -13.97 7.99 4.29
C VAL A 63 -14.33 7.61 2.85
N ASP A 64 -15.48 8.06 2.36
CA ASP A 64 -15.90 7.80 0.98
C ASP A 64 -14.90 8.36 -0.03
N ALA A 65 -14.37 9.57 0.22
CA ALA A 65 -13.35 10.16 -0.63
C ALA A 65 -12.07 9.32 -0.66
N ALA A 66 -11.65 8.80 0.50
CA ALA A 66 -10.48 7.92 0.59
C ALA A 66 -10.70 6.63 -0.20
N LEU A 67 -11.87 6.01 -0.05
CA LEU A 67 -12.21 4.79 -0.78
C LEU A 67 -12.28 5.02 -2.29
N GLN A 68 -12.75 6.19 -2.73
CA GLN A 68 -12.75 6.56 -4.15
C GLN A 68 -11.33 6.66 -4.72
N VAL A 69 -10.38 7.16 -3.94
CA VAL A 69 -8.97 7.19 -4.36
C VAL A 69 -8.43 5.77 -4.50
N LEU A 70 -8.68 4.90 -3.52
CA LEU A 70 -8.28 3.49 -3.60
C LEU A 70 -8.90 2.79 -4.80
N ALA A 71 -10.13 3.15 -5.18
CA ALA A 71 -10.81 2.56 -6.34
C ALA A 71 -10.17 2.95 -7.68
N LEU A 72 -9.35 4.00 -7.73
CA LEU A 72 -8.59 4.37 -8.93
C LEU A 72 -7.44 3.40 -9.23
N CYS A 73 -6.99 2.65 -8.23
CA CYS A 73 -5.90 1.70 -8.37
C CYS A 73 -6.38 0.42 -9.08
N GLU A 74 -5.42 -0.34 -9.61
CA GLU A 74 -5.71 -1.71 -10.03
C GLU A 74 -6.05 -2.54 -8.79
N GLN A 75 -7.11 -3.36 -8.86
CA GLN A 75 -7.58 -4.15 -7.73
C GLN A 75 -7.00 -5.56 -7.77
N ALA A 76 -6.14 -5.89 -6.79
CA ALA A 76 -5.70 -7.26 -6.58
C ALA A 76 -6.85 -8.08 -5.99
N GLN A 77 -6.88 -9.38 -6.28
CA GLN A 77 -7.87 -10.26 -5.70
C GLN A 77 -7.53 -10.57 -4.24
N ASP A 78 -8.55 -10.56 -3.37
CA ASP A 78 -8.43 -11.01 -2.00
C ASP A 78 -8.49 -12.54 -1.94
N GLY A 79 -8.03 -13.11 -0.82
CA GLY A 79 -8.11 -14.54 -0.58
C GLY A 79 -6.98 -15.36 -1.20
N ALA A 80 -5.96 -14.72 -1.76
CA ALA A 80 -4.77 -15.44 -2.23
C ALA A 80 -4.12 -16.19 -1.06
N ILE A 81 -3.67 -17.42 -1.34
CA ILE A 81 -3.02 -18.26 -0.33
C ILE A 81 -1.51 -18.12 -0.45
N TRP A 82 -0.89 -17.75 0.68
CA TRP A 82 0.54 -17.68 0.80
C TRP A 82 0.95 -18.17 2.19
N GLN A 83 1.94 -19.05 2.23
CA GLN A 83 2.44 -19.60 3.48
C GLN A 83 3.62 -18.76 3.94
N PRO A 84 3.47 -17.94 5.01
CA PRO A 84 4.57 -17.11 5.48
C PRO A 84 5.67 -17.95 6.14
N PRO A 85 6.93 -17.47 6.11
CA PRO A 85 7.99 -18.09 6.88
C PRO A 85 7.74 -17.93 8.39
N GLU A 86 8.39 -18.78 9.20
CA GLU A 86 8.22 -18.77 10.65
C GLU A 86 8.59 -17.42 11.29
N ASN A 87 9.56 -16.71 10.70
CA ASN A 87 10.02 -15.42 11.20
C ASN A 87 9.16 -14.23 10.76
N PHE A 88 8.04 -14.49 10.07
CA PHE A 88 7.17 -13.42 9.62
C PHE A 88 6.57 -12.69 10.83
N PRO A 89 6.70 -11.33 10.92
CA PRO A 89 6.49 -10.61 12.17
C PRO A 89 5.05 -10.55 12.68
N ASP A 90 4.06 -10.46 11.80
CA ASP A 90 2.67 -10.29 12.21
C ASP A 90 1.73 -11.06 11.29
N ALA A 91 0.95 -11.96 11.88
CA ALA A 91 -0.03 -12.76 11.14
C ALA A 91 -1.10 -11.90 10.45
N ASP A 92 -1.40 -10.71 10.99
CA ASP A 92 -2.39 -9.81 10.42
C ASP A 92 -1.96 -9.22 9.07
N ASP A 93 -0.66 -9.21 8.79
CA ASP A 93 -0.12 -8.70 7.52
C ASP A 93 -0.09 -9.77 6.41
N VAL A 94 -0.36 -11.02 6.74
CA VAL A 94 -0.26 -12.13 5.77
C VAL A 94 -1.20 -11.94 4.58
N ALA A 95 -2.46 -11.56 4.83
CA ALA A 95 -3.43 -11.38 3.76
C ALA A 95 -3.03 -10.25 2.79
N ILE A 96 -2.47 -9.18 3.33
CA ILE A 96 -2.04 -8.02 2.53
C ILE A 96 -0.83 -8.38 1.67
N ILE A 97 0.17 -9.03 2.26
CA ILE A 97 1.35 -9.50 1.52
C ILE A 97 0.95 -10.53 0.46
N ALA A 98 0.05 -11.45 0.80
CA ALA A 98 -0.45 -12.45 -0.15
C ALA A 98 -1.11 -11.79 -1.38
N ALA A 99 -1.90 -10.74 -1.17
CA ALA A 99 -2.53 -9.99 -2.26
C ALA A 99 -1.48 -9.30 -3.14
N ALA A 100 -0.46 -8.69 -2.53
CA ALA A 100 0.62 -8.04 -3.26
C ALA A 100 1.41 -9.05 -4.11
N LEU A 101 1.73 -10.21 -3.55
CA LEU A 101 2.43 -11.27 -4.27
C LEU A 101 1.60 -11.83 -5.43
N ALA A 102 0.31 -12.08 -5.19
CA ALA A 102 -0.60 -12.59 -6.23
C ALA A 102 -0.78 -11.59 -7.38
N ALA A 103 -0.75 -10.29 -7.08
CA ALA A 103 -0.81 -9.23 -8.06
C ALA A 103 0.53 -8.97 -8.75
N GLN A 104 1.57 -9.72 -8.39
CA GLN A 104 2.92 -9.57 -8.93
C GLN A 104 3.49 -8.16 -8.74
N ALA A 105 3.31 -7.61 -7.54
CA ALA A 105 3.88 -6.32 -7.19
C ALA A 105 5.43 -6.39 -7.27
N ASP A 106 6.01 -5.36 -7.85
CA ASP A 106 7.46 -5.23 -7.93
C ASP A 106 8.04 -4.63 -6.66
N LEU A 107 7.26 -3.81 -5.96
CA LEU A 107 7.66 -3.19 -4.71
C LEU A 107 6.48 -3.16 -3.75
N PHE A 108 6.75 -3.48 -2.49
CA PHE A 108 5.81 -3.32 -1.38
C PHE A 108 6.29 -2.18 -0.49
N ILE A 109 5.46 -1.18 -0.28
CA ILE A 109 5.84 0.03 0.44
C ILE A 109 5.12 0.06 1.78
N THR A 110 5.89 0.20 2.86
CA THR A 110 5.35 0.21 4.22
C THR A 110 6.17 1.12 5.14
N GLY A 111 5.52 1.64 6.17
CA GLY A 111 6.21 2.31 7.28
C GLY A 111 6.50 1.37 8.47
N ASP A 112 6.07 0.11 8.39
CA ASP A 112 6.26 -0.86 9.46
C ASP A 112 7.71 -1.34 9.51
N LYS A 113 8.40 -1.04 10.62
CA LYS A 113 9.82 -1.37 10.80
C LYS A 113 10.09 -2.87 10.78
N ALA A 114 9.17 -3.67 11.31
CA ALA A 114 9.34 -5.12 11.35
C ALA A 114 9.27 -5.72 9.94
N LEU A 115 8.38 -5.23 9.09
CA LEU A 115 8.32 -5.64 7.68
C LEU A 115 9.55 -5.14 6.92
N LEU A 116 9.96 -3.90 7.13
CA LEU A 116 11.16 -3.33 6.49
C LEU A 116 12.41 -4.13 6.83
N ALA A 117 12.50 -4.67 8.05
CA ALA A 117 13.64 -5.48 8.47
C ALA A 117 13.78 -6.78 7.67
N LEU A 118 12.71 -7.27 7.05
CA LEU A 118 12.77 -8.44 6.18
C LEU A 118 13.51 -8.17 4.86
N GLY A 119 13.52 -6.92 4.41
CA GLY A 119 14.15 -6.51 3.16
C GLY A 119 13.39 -6.91 1.91
N ALA A 120 12.91 -8.14 1.84
CA ALA A 120 12.12 -8.66 0.73
C ALA A 120 11.30 -9.87 1.18
N VAL A 121 10.20 -10.13 0.46
CA VAL A 121 9.37 -11.33 0.65
C VAL A 121 9.19 -11.97 -0.72
N GLU A 122 9.57 -13.25 -0.87
CA GLU A 122 9.47 -13.97 -2.14
C GLU A 122 10.05 -13.20 -3.32
N GLY A 123 11.17 -12.50 -3.09
CA GLY A 123 11.81 -11.68 -4.11
C GLY A 123 11.18 -10.29 -4.31
N MET A 124 10.07 -9.98 -3.66
CA MET A 124 9.44 -8.66 -3.71
C MET A 124 10.11 -7.75 -2.67
N PRO A 125 10.85 -6.70 -3.09
CA PRO A 125 11.47 -5.78 -2.14
C PRO A 125 10.45 -5.03 -1.31
N ILE A 126 10.80 -4.79 -0.05
CA ILE A 126 10.00 -3.98 0.87
C ILE A 126 10.75 -2.66 1.09
N LEU A 127 10.12 -1.54 0.76
CA LEU A 127 10.72 -0.21 0.85
C LEU A 127 9.91 0.69 1.75
N GLU A 128 10.61 1.64 2.39
CA GLU A 128 9.95 2.72 3.10
C GLU A 128 9.41 3.78 2.12
N PRO A 129 8.45 4.62 2.55
CA PRO A 129 7.85 5.62 1.68
C PRO A 129 8.85 6.59 1.05
N ARG A 130 9.87 7.01 1.80
CA ARG A 130 10.88 7.93 1.28
C ARG A 130 11.66 7.31 0.11
N ALA A 131 12.09 6.08 0.25
CA ALA A 131 12.82 5.37 -0.80
C ALA A 131 11.96 5.21 -2.06
N ALA A 132 10.69 4.86 -1.88
CA ALA A 132 9.74 4.75 -2.98
C ALA A 132 9.53 6.10 -3.67
N TYR A 133 9.36 7.17 -2.90
CA TYR A 133 9.17 8.52 -3.44
C TYR A 133 10.35 8.95 -4.31
N LEU A 134 11.57 8.76 -3.82
CA LEU A 134 12.78 9.12 -4.59
C LEU A 134 12.88 8.30 -5.87
N ARG A 135 12.52 7.02 -5.82
CA ARG A 135 12.53 6.16 -6.99
C ARG A 135 11.50 6.62 -8.04
N LEU A 136 10.30 6.97 -7.62
CA LEU A 136 9.25 7.45 -8.52
C LEU A 136 9.61 8.80 -9.14
N ARG A 137 10.24 9.68 -8.40
CA ARG A 137 10.69 10.98 -8.94
C ARG A 137 11.68 10.80 -10.09
N GLY A 138 12.50 9.77 -10.07
CA GLY A 138 13.42 9.45 -11.15
C GLY A 138 12.72 8.97 -12.42
N LEU A 139 11.44 8.59 -12.33
CA LEU A 139 10.63 8.15 -13.48
C LEU A 139 9.77 9.25 -14.07
N GLY A 140 9.57 10.34 -13.32
CA GLY A 140 8.73 11.49 -13.73
C GLY A 140 9.44 12.55 -14.56
#